data_78dfa3dc7bb20f277b6b667aaa27ffa2
#
_entry.id   78dfa3dc7bb20f277b6b667aaa27ffa2
#
_cell.length_a   1.000
_cell.length_b   1.000
_cell.length_c   1.000
_cell.angle_alpha   90.00
_cell.angle_beta   90.00
_cell.angle_gamma   90.00
#
_symmetry.space_group_name_H-M   'P 1'
#
loop_
_entity.id
_entity.type
_entity.pdbx_description
1 polymer ?
#
loop_
_entity_poly.entity_id
_entity_poly.type
_entity_poly.pdbx_seq_one_letter_code
_entity_poly.pdbx_strand_id
1 'polypeptide(L)'
;MKSYGQFCPVAKAAELFCERWSALIIRDLASGPRRFSELQKGVPLMSPSILSSRLKWLVAEGVVARYDIGAKRPGYVLTEAGREFVPLVEALGIWGQRWTRRELMDHEIDLGLLVWSLESSSNPDVFGRKRCLIQLELTDQPEAKRYWWFLNQKGRCELCVDNPGGELNLYVACTLPDAIYIVRGDLTTAMAIETRRLELLGDAWARRRFVEWLNLGPLTQMRSHRPGA
;
A
#
# COMPACT_ATOMS: atom_id res chain seq x y z
N MET A 1 23.24 -13.89 -8.89
CA MET A 1 22.72 -14.34 -7.59
C MET A 1 23.50 -15.55 -7.11
N LYS A 2 23.60 -15.73 -5.79
CA LYS A 2 24.28 -16.93 -5.25
C LYS A 2 23.26 -18.07 -5.20
N SER A 3 23.51 -19.18 -5.90
CA SER A 3 22.72 -20.40 -5.79
C SER A 3 23.04 -21.12 -4.48
N TYR A 4 22.03 -21.74 -3.88
CA TYR A 4 22.23 -22.67 -2.75
C TYR A 4 22.94 -23.97 -3.18
N GLY A 5 23.08 -24.21 -4.48
CA GLY A 5 23.69 -25.42 -5.00
C GLY A 5 22.91 -26.70 -4.69
N GLN A 6 21.62 -26.59 -4.40
CA GLN A 6 20.76 -27.70 -4.02
C GLN A 6 19.69 -27.97 -5.09
N PHE A 7 19.35 -29.24 -5.27
CA PHE A 7 18.23 -29.65 -6.13
C PHE A 7 16.86 -29.56 -5.43
N CYS A 8 16.84 -29.27 -4.13
CA CYS A 8 15.63 -29.14 -3.33
C CYS A 8 14.70 -28.05 -3.90
N PRO A 9 13.41 -28.33 -4.16
CA PRO A 9 12.45 -27.33 -4.66
C PRO A 9 12.31 -26.11 -3.76
N VAL A 10 12.42 -26.30 -2.43
CA VAL A 10 12.39 -25.18 -1.47
C VAL A 10 13.59 -24.27 -1.65
N ALA A 11 14.81 -24.84 -1.84
CA ALA A 11 16.00 -24.05 -2.11
C ALA A 11 15.87 -23.26 -3.42
N LYS A 12 15.32 -23.88 -4.47
CA LYS A 12 15.09 -23.20 -5.75
C LYS A 12 14.08 -22.07 -5.64
N ALA A 13 12.97 -22.29 -4.95
CA ALA A 13 12.00 -21.24 -4.67
C ALA A 13 12.60 -20.11 -3.81
N ALA A 14 13.43 -20.47 -2.81
CA ALA A 14 14.09 -19.49 -1.94
C ALA A 14 15.12 -18.63 -2.70
N GLU A 15 15.85 -19.17 -3.67
CA GLU A 15 16.75 -18.39 -4.53
C GLU A 15 15.99 -17.22 -5.19
N LEU A 16 14.71 -17.40 -5.50
CA LEU A 16 13.86 -16.42 -6.15
C LEU A 16 13.11 -15.53 -5.14
N PHE A 17 12.48 -16.16 -4.18
CA PHE A 17 11.52 -15.54 -3.27
C PHE A 17 12.20 -14.80 -2.12
N CYS A 18 13.28 -15.35 -1.54
CA CYS A 18 13.99 -14.77 -0.41
C CYS A 18 14.98 -13.66 -0.82
N GLU A 19 15.12 -13.39 -2.12
CA GLU A 19 15.86 -12.23 -2.58
C GLU A 19 15.15 -10.93 -2.16
N ARG A 20 15.91 -10.02 -1.56
CA ARG A 20 15.38 -8.76 -1.07
C ARG A 20 14.56 -8.05 -2.15
N TRP A 21 13.39 -7.54 -1.78
CA TRP A 21 12.42 -6.82 -2.59
C TRP A 21 11.50 -7.70 -3.46
N SER A 22 11.82 -8.97 -3.75
CA SER A 22 10.99 -9.81 -4.63
C SER A 22 9.56 -9.95 -4.11
N ALA A 23 9.39 -10.28 -2.84
CA ALA A 23 8.07 -10.40 -2.21
C ALA A 23 7.26 -9.10 -2.26
N LEU A 24 7.92 -7.93 -2.08
CA LEU A 24 7.24 -6.63 -2.11
C LEU A 24 6.79 -6.25 -3.53
N ILE A 25 7.60 -6.55 -4.56
CA ILE A 25 7.22 -6.34 -5.96
C ILE A 25 6.02 -7.23 -6.32
N ILE A 26 6.03 -8.51 -5.91
CA ILE A 26 4.92 -9.44 -6.15
C ILE A 26 3.65 -8.96 -5.43
N ARG A 27 3.77 -8.50 -4.17
CA ARG A 27 2.67 -7.88 -3.42
C ARG A 27 2.01 -6.74 -4.22
N ASP A 28 2.81 -5.84 -4.76
CA ASP A 28 2.29 -4.68 -5.48
C ASP A 28 1.65 -5.06 -6.82
N LEU A 29 2.16 -6.11 -7.47
CA LEU A 29 1.59 -6.65 -8.71
C LEU A 29 0.38 -7.57 -8.48
N ALA A 30 0.14 -8.05 -7.26
CA ALA A 30 -1.00 -8.89 -6.93
C ALA A 30 -2.35 -8.18 -7.18
N SER A 31 -2.39 -6.85 -7.01
CA SER A 31 -3.57 -6.03 -7.27
C SER A 31 -3.77 -5.69 -8.76
N GLY A 32 -2.92 -6.19 -9.64
CA GLY A 32 -3.02 -5.98 -11.09
C GLY A 32 -1.77 -5.35 -11.73
N PRO A 33 -1.84 -5.03 -13.03
CA PRO A 33 -0.72 -4.45 -13.76
C PRO A 33 -0.27 -3.11 -13.17
N ARG A 34 1.06 -2.90 -13.09
CA ARG A 34 1.67 -1.66 -12.59
C ARG A 34 2.75 -1.16 -13.54
N ARG A 35 2.87 0.16 -13.64
CA ARG A 35 3.99 0.81 -14.30
C ARG A 35 5.22 0.82 -13.39
N PHE A 36 6.40 1.02 -13.96
CA PHE A 36 7.64 1.14 -13.20
C PHE A 36 7.55 2.20 -12.09
N SER A 37 6.99 3.38 -12.41
CA SER A 37 6.85 4.48 -11.44
C SER A 37 5.90 4.16 -10.29
N GLU A 38 4.88 3.34 -10.54
CA GLU A 38 3.94 2.90 -9.49
C GLU A 38 4.60 1.88 -8.57
N LEU A 39 5.35 0.92 -9.13
CA LEU A 39 6.14 -0.02 -8.34
C LEU A 39 7.21 0.69 -7.51
N GLN A 40 7.85 1.75 -8.07
CA GLN A 40 8.85 2.54 -7.34
C GLN A 40 8.25 3.22 -6.11
N LYS A 41 7.00 3.68 -6.17
CA LYS A 41 6.29 4.26 -5.02
C LYS A 41 6.01 3.23 -3.92
N GLY A 42 5.74 1.97 -4.28
CA GLY A 42 5.51 0.87 -3.33
C GLY A 42 6.78 0.39 -2.62
N VAL A 43 7.97 0.73 -3.15
CA VAL A 43 9.27 0.39 -2.58
C VAL A 43 10.21 1.61 -2.56
N PRO A 44 9.88 2.68 -1.81
CA PRO A 44 10.55 3.98 -1.92
C PRO A 44 12.05 3.93 -1.59
N LEU A 45 12.47 3.03 -0.71
CA LEU A 45 13.88 2.86 -0.33
C LEU A 45 14.69 2.02 -1.32
N MET A 46 14.05 1.48 -2.36
CA MET A 46 14.72 0.74 -3.43
C MET A 46 15.16 1.71 -4.53
N SER A 47 16.45 1.73 -4.88
CA SER A 47 16.89 2.58 -6.00
C SER A 47 16.26 2.14 -7.33
N PRO A 48 16.02 3.08 -8.27
CA PRO A 48 15.47 2.73 -9.59
C PRO A 48 16.29 1.71 -10.36
N SER A 49 17.62 1.74 -10.21
CA SER A 49 18.52 0.76 -10.84
C SER A 49 18.33 -0.66 -10.28
N ILE A 50 18.17 -0.77 -8.95
CA ILE A 50 17.92 -2.06 -8.29
C ILE A 50 16.53 -2.57 -8.69
N LEU A 51 15.50 -1.73 -8.71
CA LEU A 51 14.16 -2.12 -9.16
C LEU A 51 14.18 -2.61 -10.61
N SER A 52 14.86 -1.86 -11.50
CA SER A 52 15.01 -2.27 -12.91
C SER A 52 15.70 -3.64 -13.05
N SER A 53 16.78 -3.85 -12.31
CA SER A 53 17.51 -5.13 -12.32
C SER A 53 16.65 -6.26 -11.77
N ARG A 54 15.90 -6.03 -10.69
CA ARG A 54 15.02 -7.01 -10.08
C ARG A 54 13.86 -7.39 -11.00
N LEU A 55 13.22 -6.41 -11.65
CA LEU A 55 12.15 -6.65 -12.61
C LEU A 55 12.65 -7.41 -13.84
N LYS A 56 13.84 -7.08 -14.37
CA LYS A 56 14.45 -7.84 -15.47
C LYS A 56 14.65 -9.30 -15.10
N TRP A 57 15.12 -9.53 -13.88
CA TRP A 57 15.34 -10.88 -13.40
C TRP A 57 14.03 -11.64 -13.19
N LEU A 58 13.03 -11.06 -12.52
CA LEU A 58 11.72 -11.69 -12.36
C LEU A 58 11.04 -12.01 -13.70
N VAL A 59 11.31 -11.21 -14.74
CA VAL A 59 10.85 -11.49 -16.11
C VAL A 59 11.61 -12.67 -16.71
N ALA A 60 12.92 -12.74 -16.51
CA ALA A 60 13.74 -13.87 -17.00
C ALA A 60 13.36 -15.20 -16.33
N GLU A 61 12.99 -15.16 -15.04
CA GLU A 61 12.52 -16.33 -14.29
C GLU A 61 11.03 -16.66 -14.56
N GLY A 62 10.36 -15.90 -15.42
CA GLY A 62 8.97 -16.18 -15.81
C GLY A 62 7.91 -15.89 -14.74
N VAL A 63 8.26 -15.14 -13.68
CA VAL A 63 7.33 -14.76 -12.59
C VAL A 63 6.55 -13.49 -12.95
N VAL A 64 7.18 -12.57 -13.67
CA VAL A 64 6.61 -11.31 -14.14
C VAL A 64 6.68 -11.26 -15.65
N ALA A 65 5.66 -10.71 -16.29
CA ALA A 65 5.68 -10.40 -17.71
C ALA A 65 5.65 -8.88 -17.92
N ARG A 66 6.23 -8.43 -19.05
CA ARG A 66 6.02 -7.08 -19.54
C ARG A 66 4.66 -6.99 -20.20
N TYR A 67 3.94 -5.94 -19.92
CA TYR A 67 2.63 -5.67 -20.46
C TYR A 67 2.60 -4.30 -21.14
N ASP A 68 2.04 -4.24 -22.34
CA ASP A 68 1.96 -3.00 -23.09
C ASP A 68 0.62 -2.28 -22.73
N ILE A 69 0.71 -1.27 -21.89
CA ILE A 69 -0.45 -0.45 -21.49
C ILE A 69 -0.63 0.68 -22.50
N GLY A 70 -0.95 0.34 -23.75
CA GLY A 70 -1.25 1.32 -24.82
C GLY A 70 -0.18 2.41 -25.03
N ALA A 71 0.30 2.45 -26.23
CA ALA A 71 0.98 3.54 -26.94
C ALA A 71 2.33 4.08 -26.46
N LYS A 72 2.88 3.88 -25.26
CA LYS A 72 4.27 4.39 -25.02
C LYS A 72 4.99 3.93 -23.73
N ARG A 73 4.38 3.19 -22.81
CA ARG A 73 5.09 2.81 -21.57
C ARG A 73 4.75 1.38 -21.15
N PRO A 74 5.71 0.47 -21.17
CA PRO A 74 5.49 -0.89 -20.70
C PRO A 74 5.17 -0.90 -19.20
N GLY A 75 4.18 -1.71 -18.83
CA GLY A 75 3.91 -2.09 -17.47
C GLY A 75 4.43 -3.49 -17.17
N TYR A 76 4.18 -3.94 -15.95
CA TYR A 76 4.51 -5.26 -15.45
C TYR A 76 3.25 -5.91 -14.91
N VAL A 77 3.15 -7.23 -15.06
CA VAL A 77 2.03 -8.04 -14.60
C VAL A 77 2.56 -9.40 -14.13
N LEU A 78 1.90 -10.01 -13.16
CA LEU A 78 2.23 -11.38 -12.76
C LEU A 78 1.82 -12.37 -13.85
N THR A 79 2.70 -13.32 -14.14
CA THR A 79 2.38 -14.51 -14.93
C THR A 79 1.52 -15.47 -14.11
N GLU A 80 1.17 -16.64 -14.65
CA GLU A 80 0.54 -17.71 -13.87
C GLU A 80 1.42 -18.13 -12.69
N ALA A 81 2.70 -18.40 -12.93
CA ALA A 81 3.66 -18.73 -11.88
C ALA A 81 3.78 -17.61 -10.83
N GLY A 82 3.76 -16.35 -11.27
CA GLY A 82 3.76 -15.21 -10.33
C GLY A 82 2.50 -15.13 -9.47
N ARG A 83 1.33 -15.46 -10.05
CA ARG A 83 0.07 -15.48 -9.28
C ARG A 83 0.04 -16.60 -8.24
N GLU A 84 0.64 -17.75 -8.53
CA GLU A 84 0.78 -18.83 -7.56
C GLU A 84 1.68 -18.45 -6.36
N PHE A 85 2.54 -17.45 -6.50
CA PHE A 85 3.34 -16.89 -5.41
C PHE A 85 2.54 -15.98 -4.47
N VAL A 86 1.43 -15.39 -4.92
CA VAL A 86 0.65 -14.43 -4.11
C VAL A 86 0.22 -15.01 -2.76
N PRO A 87 -0.33 -16.23 -2.66
CA PRO A 87 -0.69 -16.83 -1.37
C PRO A 87 0.50 -16.96 -0.39
N LEU A 88 1.72 -17.16 -0.91
CA LEU A 88 2.93 -17.22 -0.07
C LEU A 88 3.32 -15.83 0.47
N VAL A 89 3.16 -14.78 -0.35
CA VAL A 89 3.35 -13.39 0.10
C VAL A 89 2.31 -13.01 1.14
N GLU A 90 1.05 -13.41 0.97
CA GLU A 90 -0.02 -13.22 1.95
C GLU A 90 0.29 -13.95 3.27
N ALA A 91 0.72 -15.20 3.19
CA ALA A 91 1.14 -15.99 4.35
C ALA A 91 2.32 -15.33 5.09
N LEU A 92 3.28 -14.76 4.34
CA LEU A 92 4.38 -13.98 4.91
C LEU A 92 3.87 -12.72 5.62
N GLY A 93 2.90 -12.02 5.01
CA GLY A 93 2.22 -10.87 5.63
C GLY A 93 1.49 -11.24 6.93
N ILE A 94 0.75 -12.34 6.92
CA ILE A 94 0.07 -12.89 8.10
C ILE A 94 1.07 -13.20 9.22
N TRP A 95 2.15 -13.88 8.88
CA TRP A 95 3.21 -14.22 9.84
C TRP A 95 3.87 -12.95 10.39
N GLY A 96 4.20 -12.01 9.50
CA GLY A 96 4.78 -10.72 9.86
C GLY A 96 3.90 -9.94 10.84
N GLN A 97 2.60 -9.86 10.56
CA GLN A 97 1.63 -9.16 11.39
C GLN A 97 1.52 -9.78 12.80
N ARG A 98 1.63 -11.11 12.90
CA ARG A 98 1.55 -11.82 14.18
C ARG A 98 2.84 -11.73 15.01
N TRP A 99 4.00 -11.80 14.38
CA TRP A 99 5.25 -12.09 15.08
C TRP A 99 6.32 -11.00 14.99
N THR A 100 6.22 -10.07 14.02
CA THR A 100 7.22 -9.00 13.83
C THR A 100 6.70 -7.62 14.23
N ARG A 101 5.40 -7.50 14.57
CA ARG A 101 4.76 -6.23 14.90
C ARG A 101 5.38 -5.63 16.16
N ARG A 102 5.79 -4.39 16.09
CA ARG A 102 6.39 -3.60 17.16
C ARG A 102 6.05 -2.12 16.97
N GLU A 103 6.42 -1.29 17.92
CA GLU A 103 6.37 0.17 17.72
C GLU A 103 7.08 0.58 16.42
N LEU A 104 6.55 1.62 15.79
CA LEU A 104 7.14 2.18 14.58
C LEU A 104 8.51 2.77 14.89
N MET A 105 9.48 2.42 14.09
CA MET A 105 10.79 3.06 14.12
C MET A 105 10.78 4.25 13.16
N ASP A 106 11.56 5.30 13.45
CA ASP A 106 11.60 6.53 12.64
C ASP A 106 11.79 6.28 11.14
N HIS A 107 12.62 5.28 10.78
CA HIS A 107 12.87 4.92 9.38
C HIS A 107 11.71 4.15 8.71
N GLU A 108 10.69 3.74 9.46
CA GLU A 108 9.47 3.09 8.97
C GLU A 108 8.35 4.12 8.74
N ILE A 109 8.53 5.37 9.20
CA ILE A 109 7.56 6.44 9.05
C ILE A 109 7.81 7.13 7.70
N ASP A 110 7.16 6.62 6.65
CA ASP A 110 7.27 7.13 5.27
C ASP A 110 5.93 7.67 4.78
N LEU A 111 5.89 8.99 4.60
CA LEU A 111 4.71 9.71 4.12
C LEU A 111 4.36 9.32 2.68
N GLY A 112 5.35 9.19 1.81
CA GLY A 112 5.13 8.83 0.41
C GLY A 112 4.50 7.45 0.28
N LEU A 113 4.97 6.47 1.08
CA LEU A 113 4.41 5.13 1.14
C LEU A 113 2.97 5.15 1.70
N LEU A 114 2.71 5.96 2.73
CA LEU A 114 1.37 6.09 3.30
C LEU A 114 0.36 6.58 2.26
N VAL A 115 0.60 7.75 1.64
CA VAL A 115 -0.36 8.35 0.71
C VAL A 115 -0.54 7.49 -0.56
N TRP A 116 0.53 6.85 -1.03
CA TRP A 116 0.45 5.90 -2.12
C TRP A 116 -0.36 4.66 -1.75
N SER A 117 -0.19 4.13 -0.53
CA SER A 117 -0.97 2.97 -0.08
C SER A 117 -2.46 3.31 0.04
N LEU A 118 -2.80 4.49 0.57
CA LEU A 118 -4.18 4.96 0.64
C LEU A 118 -4.80 5.11 -0.76
N GLU A 119 -4.08 5.70 -1.73
CA GLU A 119 -4.55 5.79 -3.13
C GLU A 119 -4.78 4.42 -3.75
N SER A 120 -3.82 3.49 -3.57
CA SER A 120 -3.83 2.21 -4.27
C SER A 120 -4.74 1.15 -3.64
N SER A 121 -5.01 1.23 -2.34
CA SER A 121 -5.84 0.26 -1.60
C SER A 121 -7.26 0.73 -1.36
N SER A 122 -7.54 2.03 -1.42
CA SER A 122 -8.87 2.58 -1.16
C SER A 122 -9.95 1.99 -2.08
N ASN A 123 -11.16 1.94 -1.57
CA ASN A 123 -12.34 1.51 -2.34
C ASN A 123 -13.23 2.71 -2.70
N PRO A 124 -13.04 3.35 -3.85
CA PRO A 124 -13.84 4.50 -4.27
C PRO A 124 -15.30 4.14 -4.60
N ASP A 125 -15.61 2.86 -4.86
CA ASP A 125 -16.96 2.40 -5.23
C ASP A 125 -17.95 2.54 -4.08
N VAL A 126 -17.47 2.67 -2.84
CA VAL A 126 -18.33 2.92 -1.66
C VAL A 126 -19.11 4.24 -1.77
N PHE A 127 -18.65 5.18 -2.58
CA PHE A 127 -19.30 6.45 -2.85
C PHE A 127 -20.26 6.39 -4.04
N GLY A 128 -20.34 5.25 -4.75
CA GLY A 128 -21.18 5.04 -5.92
C GLY A 128 -20.81 5.98 -7.06
N ARG A 129 -21.81 6.67 -7.64
CA ARG A 129 -21.59 7.64 -8.73
C ARG A 129 -21.23 9.04 -8.25
N LYS A 130 -21.29 9.29 -6.95
CA LYS A 130 -21.01 10.62 -6.39
C LYS A 130 -19.50 10.87 -6.44
N ARG A 131 -19.14 12.09 -6.85
CA ARG A 131 -17.82 12.62 -6.60
C ARG A 131 -17.63 12.79 -5.09
N CYS A 132 -16.52 12.32 -4.55
CA CYS A 132 -16.17 12.52 -3.15
C CYS A 132 -14.72 13.00 -3.06
N LEU A 133 -14.54 14.23 -2.58
CA LEU A 133 -13.24 14.79 -2.29
C LEU A 133 -12.95 14.64 -0.81
N ILE A 134 -11.86 13.94 -0.50
CA ILE A 134 -11.34 13.74 0.86
C ILE A 134 -10.04 14.54 0.96
N GLN A 135 -9.94 15.39 1.97
CA GLN A 135 -8.69 16.07 2.35
C GLN A 135 -8.12 15.38 3.59
N LEU A 136 -6.89 14.93 3.51
CA LEU A 136 -6.11 14.45 4.63
C LEU A 136 -5.15 15.55 5.08
N GLU A 137 -5.23 15.94 6.35
CA GLU A 137 -4.24 16.76 7.02
C GLU A 137 -3.39 15.90 7.94
N LEU A 138 -2.07 15.93 7.72
CA LEU A 138 -1.08 15.35 8.62
C LEU A 138 -0.55 16.46 9.54
N THR A 139 -1.13 16.56 10.74
CA THR A 139 -0.98 17.72 11.62
C THR A 139 0.43 17.95 12.14
N ASP A 140 1.25 16.91 12.17
CA ASP A 140 2.65 16.93 12.59
C ASP A 140 3.63 17.23 11.45
N GLN A 141 3.14 17.38 10.21
CA GLN A 141 3.98 17.62 9.06
C GLN A 141 4.11 19.13 8.74
N PRO A 142 5.27 19.55 8.15
CA PRO A 142 5.43 20.92 7.68
C PRO A 142 4.40 21.23 6.57
N GLU A 143 4.03 22.49 6.41
CA GLU A 143 2.94 22.94 5.54
C GLU A 143 3.01 22.38 4.11
N ALA A 144 4.19 22.32 3.53
CA ALA A 144 4.40 21.77 2.18
C ALA A 144 4.07 20.26 2.04
N LYS A 145 3.89 19.54 3.15
CA LYS A 145 3.60 18.09 3.20
C LYS A 145 2.39 17.76 4.05
N ARG A 146 1.70 18.77 4.53
CA ARG A 146 0.60 18.64 5.49
C ARG A 146 -0.69 18.18 4.83
N TYR A 147 -1.00 18.67 3.62
CA TYR A 147 -2.30 18.49 2.99
C TYR A 147 -2.20 17.59 1.77
N TRP A 148 -3.12 16.61 1.69
CA TRP A 148 -3.22 15.65 0.61
C TRP A 148 -4.69 15.47 0.25
N TRP A 149 -4.99 15.32 -1.06
CA TRP A 149 -6.38 15.21 -1.52
C TRP A 149 -6.56 13.90 -2.25
N PHE A 150 -7.65 13.20 -1.94
CA PHE A 150 -8.07 11.98 -2.61
C PHE A 150 -9.38 12.24 -3.33
N LEU A 151 -9.31 12.36 -4.64
CA LEU A 151 -10.46 12.57 -5.51
C LEU A 151 -11.04 11.23 -5.93
N ASN A 152 -12.22 10.90 -5.39
CA ASN A 152 -12.93 9.66 -5.69
C ASN A 152 -14.05 9.95 -6.69
N GLN A 153 -13.95 9.39 -7.89
CA GLN A 153 -14.98 9.51 -8.92
C GLN A 153 -14.87 8.39 -9.95
N LYS A 154 -16.00 7.96 -10.50
CA LYS A 154 -16.08 6.94 -11.58
C LYS A 154 -15.30 5.64 -11.22
N GLY A 155 -15.40 5.20 -9.96
CA GLY A 155 -14.71 3.98 -9.50
C GLY A 155 -13.19 4.09 -9.40
N ARG A 156 -12.66 5.33 -9.32
CA ARG A 156 -11.21 5.57 -9.18
C ARG A 156 -10.94 6.54 -8.04
N CYS A 157 -9.85 6.30 -7.34
CA CYS A 157 -9.26 7.21 -6.38
C CYS A 157 -7.99 7.81 -7.00
N GLU A 158 -7.90 9.12 -7.01
CA GLU A 158 -6.75 9.86 -7.54
C GLU A 158 -6.15 10.72 -6.42
N LEU A 159 -4.86 10.50 -6.15
CA LEU A 159 -4.09 11.30 -5.21
C LEU A 159 -3.67 12.60 -5.88
N CYS A 160 -4.10 13.73 -5.31
CA CYS A 160 -3.72 15.07 -5.75
C CYS A 160 -2.82 15.72 -4.70
N VAL A 161 -1.73 16.33 -5.14
CA VAL A 161 -0.79 17.09 -4.30
C VAL A 161 -1.34 18.49 -4.01
N ASP A 162 -2.04 19.06 -5.01
CA ASP A 162 -2.73 20.34 -4.90
C ASP A 162 -4.23 20.13 -4.81
N ASN A 163 -4.93 21.10 -4.22
CA ASN A 163 -6.39 21.05 -4.14
C ASN A 163 -7.00 21.01 -5.55
N PRO A 164 -7.69 19.91 -5.93
CA PRO A 164 -8.27 19.76 -7.26
C PRO A 164 -9.54 20.59 -7.47
N GLY A 165 -9.93 21.37 -6.46
CA GLY A 165 -11.13 22.20 -6.50
C GLY A 165 -12.43 21.45 -6.30
N GLY A 166 -13.51 22.23 -6.12
CA GLY A 166 -14.85 21.71 -5.85
C GLY A 166 -15.14 21.56 -4.35
N GLU A 167 -16.32 21.03 -4.06
CA GLU A 167 -16.80 20.85 -2.68
C GLU A 167 -15.98 19.78 -1.96
N LEU A 168 -15.51 20.12 -0.75
CA LEU A 168 -14.85 19.19 0.15
C LEU A 168 -15.92 18.40 0.90
N ASN A 169 -15.94 17.08 0.71
CA ASN A 169 -16.95 16.23 1.35
C ASN A 169 -16.48 15.63 2.68
N LEU A 170 -15.18 15.40 2.81
CA LEU A 170 -14.61 14.86 4.04
C LEU A 170 -13.24 15.47 4.32
N TYR A 171 -13.08 15.99 5.52
CA TYR A 171 -11.81 16.39 6.08
C TYR A 171 -11.39 15.34 7.12
N VAL A 172 -10.15 14.89 7.02
CA VAL A 172 -9.52 13.90 7.89
C VAL A 172 -8.26 14.50 8.47
N ALA A 173 -8.13 14.57 9.79
CA ALA A 173 -6.93 15.09 10.45
C ALA A 173 -6.38 14.06 11.44
N CYS A 174 -5.06 13.82 11.36
CA CYS A 174 -4.31 12.98 12.29
C CYS A 174 -2.81 13.26 12.13
N THR A 175 -1.99 12.67 13.01
CA THR A 175 -0.53 12.68 12.81
C THR A 175 -0.13 11.61 11.79
N LEU A 176 1.05 11.76 11.18
CA LEU A 176 1.60 10.75 10.25
C LEU A 176 1.77 9.36 10.92
N PRO A 177 2.33 9.24 12.13
CA PRO A 177 2.36 7.98 12.85
C PRO A 177 0.97 7.37 13.10
N ASP A 178 -0.03 8.19 13.49
CA ASP A 178 -1.38 7.71 13.72
C ASP A 178 -2.04 7.16 12.46
N ALA A 179 -1.86 7.85 11.33
CA ALA A 179 -2.33 7.35 10.04
C ALA A 179 -1.70 5.99 9.68
N ILE A 180 -0.40 5.82 9.92
CA ILE A 180 0.30 4.55 9.70
C ILE A 180 -0.21 3.47 10.66
N TYR A 181 -0.41 3.78 11.95
CA TYR A 181 -0.99 2.83 12.91
C TYR A 181 -2.38 2.37 12.50
N ILE A 182 -3.22 3.27 11.94
CA ILE A 182 -4.55 2.92 11.42
C ILE A 182 -4.42 1.99 10.22
N VAL A 183 -3.60 2.35 9.22
CA VAL A 183 -3.41 1.55 8.01
C VAL A 183 -2.79 0.19 8.33
N ARG A 184 -1.94 0.10 9.32
CA ARG A 184 -1.30 -1.14 9.79
C ARG A 184 -2.22 -1.98 10.69
N GLY A 185 -3.32 -1.38 11.20
CA GLY A 185 -4.29 -2.03 12.10
C GLY A 185 -3.87 -2.09 13.57
N ASP A 186 -2.87 -1.29 13.98
CA ASP A 186 -2.50 -1.13 15.39
C ASP A 186 -3.50 -0.29 16.16
N LEU A 187 -4.12 0.65 15.45
CA LEU A 187 -5.12 1.57 15.98
C LEU A 187 -6.38 1.46 15.12
N THR A 188 -7.50 1.06 15.71
CA THR A 188 -8.77 1.07 15.00
C THR A 188 -9.25 2.50 14.77
N THR A 189 -9.96 2.74 13.66
CA THR A 189 -10.54 4.08 13.40
C THR A 189 -11.48 4.51 14.52
N ALA A 190 -12.22 3.59 15.13
CA ALA A 190 -13.11 3.89 16.26
C ALA A 190 -12.34 4.40 17.48
N MET A 191 -11.28 3.67 17.88
CA MET A 191 -10.41 4.10 18.97
C MET A 191 -9.69 5.42 18.67
N ALA A 192 -9.24 5.59 17.41
CA ALA A 192 -8.57 6.81 16.98
C ALA A 192 -9.50 8.05 17.13
N ILE A 193 -10.76 7.90 16.77
CA ILE A 193 -11.77 8.98 16.92
C ILE A 193 -12.08 9.22 18.41
N GLU A 194 -12.30 8.15 19.18
CA GLU A 194 -12.60 8.24 20.62
C GLU A 194 -11.46 8.93 21.38
N THR A 195 -10.22 8.61 21.05
CA THR A 195 -9.02 9.18 21.68
C THR A 195 -8.54 10.48 21.04
N ARG A 196 -9.30 11.05 20.11
CA ARG A 196 -8.99 12.29 19.38
C ARG A 196 -7.66 12.26 18.61
N ARG A 197 -7.22 11.07 18.21
CA ARG A 197 -6.05 10.86 17.34
C ARG A 197 -6.44 10.91 15.84
N LEU A 198 -7.74 10.80 15.55
CA LEU A 198 -8.31 10.96 14.22
C LEU A 198 -9.54 11.86 14.32
N GLU A 199 -9.56 12.92 13.55
CA GLU A 199 -10.72 13.79 13.40
C GLU A 199 -11.35 13.59 12.02
N LEU A 200 -12.69 13.47 11.97
CA LEU A 200 -13.46 13.36 10.74
C LEU A 200 -14.55 14.42 10.72
N LEU A 201 -14.44 15.40 9.83
CA LEU A 201 -15.41 16.48 9.63
C LEU A 201 -15.95 16.46 8.20
N GLY A 202 -17.17 16.89 8.02
CA GLY A 202 -17.81 16.98 6.71
C GLY A 202 -19.11 16.20 6.62
N ASP A 203 -19.47 15.81 5.40
CA ASP A 203 -20.74 15.19 5.07
C ASP A 203 -20.97 13.89 5.84
N ALA A 204 -22.15 13.76 6.45
CA ALA A 204 -22.50 12.57 7.23
C ALA A 204 -22.44 11.27 6.39
N TRP A 205 -22.78 11.35 5.09
CA TRP A 205 -22.69 10.20 4.18
C TRP A 205 -21.25 9.79 3.90
N ALA A 206 -20.33 10.74 3.72
CA ALA A 206 -18.92 10.47 3.47
C ALA A 206 -18.23 9.91 4.74
N ARG A 207 -18.50 10.51 5.91
CA ARG A 207 -17.99 10.00 7.20
C ARG A 207 -18.38 8.55 7.47
N ARG A 208 -19.65 8.17 7.19
CA ARG A 208 -20.13 6.79 7.38
C ARG A 208 -19.42 5.78 6.48
N ARG A 209 -18.95 6.21 5.30
CA ARG A 209 -18.26 5.34 4.33
C ARG A 209 -16.74 5.36 4.45
N PHE A 210 -16.17 6.18 5.32
CA PHE A 210 -14.73 6.37 5.44
C PHE A 210 -13.98 5.07 5.72
N VAL A 211 -14.48 4.26 6.66
CA VAL A 211 -13.83 2.97 7.02
C VAL A 211 -13.87 1.97 5.85
N GLU A 212 -15.01 1.92 5.13
CA GLU A 212 -15.14 1.10 3.94
C GLU A 212 -14.24 1.60 2.80
N TRP A 213 -14.10 2.95 2.69
CA TRP A 213 -13.20 3.56 1.72
C TRP A 213 -11.72 3.27 2.00
N LEU A 214 -11.28 3.28 3.25
CA LEU A 214 -9.91 2.90 3.62
C LEU A 214 -9.57 1.48 3.16
N ASN A 215 -10.57 0.60 3.03
CA ASN A 215 -10.43 -0.78 2.55
C ASN A 215 -9.25 -1.51 3.20
N LEU A 216 -9.15 -1.36 4.51
CA LEU A 216 -8.09 -2.01 5.28
C LEU A 216 -8.26 -3.52 5.17
N GLY A 217 -7.28 -4.18 4.56
CA GLY A 217 -7.32 -5.61 4.29
C GLY A 217 -7.36 -6.46 5.58
N PRO A 218 -7.60 -7.78 5.44
CA PRO A 218 -7.77 -8.68 6.59
C PRO A 218 -6.55 -8.74 7.52
N LEU A 219 -5.37 -8.36 7.04
CA LEU A 219 -4.15 -8.29 7.86
C LEU A 219 -4.27 -7.31 9.03
N THR A 220 -5.05 -6.23 8.87
CA THR A 220 -5.23 -5.21 9.92
C THR A 220 -6.06 -5.71 11.11
N GLN A 221 -6.84 -6.76 10.93
CA GLN A 221 -7.67 -7.37 11.97
C GLN A 221 -6.91 -8.42 12.81
N MET A 222 -5.67 -8.71 12.43
CA MET A 222 -4.87 -9.73 13.12
C MET A 222 -4.25 -9.18 14.39
N ARG A 223 -4.39 -9.94 15.50
CA ARG A 223 -3.73 -9.61 16.76
C ARG A 223 -2.26 -10.01 16.72
N SER A 224 -1.40 -9.18 17.31
CA SER A 224 -0.01 -9.56 17.56
C SER A 224 0.04 -10.70 18.57
N HIS A 225 0.94 -11.68 18.32
CA HIS A 225 1.28 -12.75 19.23
C HIS A 225 2.68 -12.56 19.83
N ARG A 226 3.33 -11.44 19.48
CA ARG A 226 4.66 -11.13 20.00
C ARG A 226 4.56 -10.77 21.48
N PRO A 227 5.38 -11.39 22.37
CA PRO A 227 5.45 -10.97 23.76
C PRO A 227 5.88 -9.51 23.88
N GLY A 228 5.11 -8.68 24.60
CA GLY A 228 5.43 -7.27 24.83
C GLY A 228 5.11 -6.31 23.69
N ALA A 229 4.23 -6.70 22.75
CA ALA A 229 3.68 -5.82 21.70
C ALA A 229 2.31 -5.30 22.10
#